data_3ce963cd5101f53a1e9f3b9aa7019d62
#
_entry.id   3ce963cd5101f53a1e9f3b9aa7019d62
#
_cell.length_a   1.000
_cell.length_b   1.000
_cell.length_c   1.000
_cell.angle_alpha   90.00
_cell.angle_beta   90.00
_cell.angle_gamma   90.00
#
_symmetry.space_group_name_H-M   'P 1'
#
loop_
_entity.id
_entity.type
_entity.pdbx_description
1 polymer ?
#
loop_
_entity_poly.entity_id
_entity_poly.type
_entity_poly.pdbx_seq_one_letter_code
_entity_poly.pdbx_strand_id
1 'polypeptide(L)' 'MELDTIVLTEDLPSHGLKAGDLGTVVLVHGEGAGYEVEFVTLGGETVAVVTLSAAQVRPISHDEMPHARATVP' A
#
# COMPACT_ATOMS: atom_id res chain seq x y z
N MET A 1 -5.30 8.62 -6.02
CA MET A 1 -5.42 9.98 -5.45
C MET A 1 -4.59 10.06 -4.20
N GLU A 2 -4.06 11.23 -3.90
CA GLU A 2 -3.31 11.41 -2.67
C GLU A 2 -4.21 11.18 -1.46
N LEU A 3 -3.63 10.55 -0.44
CA LEU A 3 -4.27 10.20 0.83
C LEU A 3 -5.34 9.12 0.75
N ASP A 4 -5.57 8.55 -0.44
CA ASP A 4 -6.45 7.38 -0.55
C ASP A 4 -5.75 6.15 0.01
N THR A 5 -6.52 5.30 0.66
CA THR A 5 -6.05 3.99 1.07
C THR A 5 -6.21 3.03 -0.10
N ILE A 6 -5.17 2.23 -0.34
CA ILE A 6 -5.16 1.24 -1.43
C ILE A 6 -4.78 -0.12 -0.89
N VAL A 7 -5.00 -1.13 -1.72
CA VAL A 7 -4.58 -2.50 -1.43
C VAL A 7 -3.48 -2.87 -2.41
N LEU A 8 -2.39 -3.42 -1.88
CA LEU A 8 -1.30 -3.94 -2.70
C LEU A 8 -1.76 -5.22 -3.40
N THR A 9 -1.52 -5.32 -4.70
CA THR A 9 -2.03 -6.45 -5.49
C THR A 9 -1.04 -7.60 -5.62
N GLU A 10 0.22 -7.39 -5.26
CA GLU A 10 1.26 -8.41 -5.37
C GLU A 10 2.23 -8.32 -4.22
N ASP A 11 2.98 -9.39 -3.99
CA ASP A 11 4.01 -9.40 -2.94
C ASP A 11 5.19 -8.54 -3.36
N LEU A 12 5.78 -7.85 -2.38
CA LEU A 12 7.02 -7.10 -2.55
C LEU A 12 8.01 -7.59 -1.47
N PRO A 13 8.64 -8.75 -1.69
CA PRO A 13 9.46 -9.39 -0.64
C PRO A 13 10.63 -8.52 -0.17
N SER A 14 11.22 -7.73 -1.07
CA SER A 14 12.35 -6.88 -0.71
C SER A 14 11.97 -5.79 0.28
N HIS A 15 10.67 -5.50 0.41
CA HIS A 15 10.15 -4.51 1.36
C HIS A 15 9.38 -5.14 2.51
N GLY A 16 9.30 -6.48 2.56
CA GLY A 16 8.52 -7.17 3.57
C GLY A 16 7.02 -7.00 3.41
N LEU A 17 6.56 -6.66 2.21
CA LEU A 17 5.15 -6.41 1.93
C LEU A 17 4.53 -7.57 1.17
N LYS A 18 3.23 -7.76 1.38
CA LYS A 18 2.47 -8.85 0.75
C LYS A 18 1.21 -8.32 0.09
N ALA A 19 0.77 -9.02 -0.94
CA ALA A 19 -0.53 -8.75 -1.55
C ALA A 19 -1.60 -8.73 -0.45
N GLY A 20 -2.46 -7.74 -0.53
CA GLY A 20 -3.48 -7.52 0.50
C GLY A 20 -3.11 -6.49 1.56
N ASP A 21 -1.84 -6.10 1.63
CA ASP A 21 -1.42 -5.05 2.56
C ASP A 21 -2.05 -3.72 2.16
N LEU A 22 -2.46 -2.95 3.16
CA LEU A 22 -3.05 -1.63 2.95
C LEU A 22 -1.98 -0.56 3.03
N GLY A 23 -2.04 0.38 2.12
CA GLY A 23 -1.14 1.52 2.12
C GLY A 23 -1.91 2.81 1.81
N THR A 24 -1.25 3.94 2.03
CA THR A 24 -1.82 5.26 1.76
C THR A 24 -1.01 5.92 0.66
N VAL A 25 -1.71 6.42 -0.35
CA VAL A 25 -1.07 7.17 -1.44
C VAL A 25 -0.67 8.54 -0.90
N VAL A 26 0.63 8.79 -0.86
CA VAL A 26 1.15 10.08 -0.35
C VAL A 26 1.56 11.01 -1.48
N LEU A 27 1.72 10.50 -2.70
CA LEU A 27 2.05 11.30 -3.86
C LEU A 27 1.62 10.58 -5.12
N VAL A 28 1.07 11.31 -6.09
CA VAL A 28 0.72 10.78 -7.40
C VAL A 28 1.69 11.36 -8.42
N HIS A 29 2.33 10.49 -9.20
CA HIS A 29 3.25 10.90 -10.25
C HIS A 29 2.50 11.08 -11.56
N GLY A 30 2.72 12.21 -12.21
CA GLY A 30 2.10 12.51 -13.48
C GLY A 30 0.59 12.44 -13.39
N GLU A 31 -0.04 11.82 -14.37
CA GLU A 31 -1.50 11.67 -14.43
C GLU A 31 -1.90 10.24 -14.06
N GLY A 32 -1.39 9.76 -12.95
CA GLY A 32 -1.67 8.38 -12.51
C GLY A 32 -0.68 7.37 -13.07
N ALA A 33 0.48 7.82 -13.56
CA ALA A 33 1.52 6.92 -14.07
C ALA A 33 2.16 6.09 -12.96
N GLY A 34 2.12 6.59 -11.73
CA GLY A 34 2.67 5.87 -10.58
C GLY A 34 2.29 6.57 -9.30
N TYR A 35 2.51 5.88 -8.20
CA TYR A 35 2.14 6.37 -6.88
C TYR A 35 3.28 6.12 -5.90
N GLU A 36 3.48 7.09 -4.98
CA GLU A 36 4.26 6.83 -3.78
C GLU A 36 3.27 6.36 -2.72
N VAL A 37 3.51 5.20 -2.15
CA VAL A 37 2.57 4.60 -1.18
C VAL A 37 3.31 4.31 0.10
N GLU A 38 2.77 4.80 1.21
CA GLU A 38 3.32 4.54 2.53
C GLU A 38 2.56 3.39 3.18
N PHE A 39 3.33 2.41 3.68
CA PHE A 39 2.81 1.28 4.44
C PHE A 39 3.24 1.44 5.90
N VAL A 40 2.26 1.40 6.81
CA VAL A 40 2.52 1.60 8.25
C VAL A 40 1.92 0.46 9.03
N THR A 41 2.49 0.19 10.21
CA THR A 41 1.89 -0.74 11.14
C THR A 41 0.71 -0.08 11.85
N LEU A 42 -0.11 -0.88 12.51
CA LEU A 42 -1.22 -0.35 13.30
C LEU A 42 -0.72 0.48 14.49
N GLY A 43 0.54 0.28 14.90
CA GLY A 43 1.17 1.12 15.92
C GLY A 43 1.72 2.44 15.39
N GLY A 44 1.58 2.69 14.09
CA GLY A 44 1.99 3.95 13.48
C GLY A 44 3.42 3.99 12.97
N GLU A 45 4.12 2.85 12.95
CA GLU A 45 5.49 2.80 12.45
C GLU A 45 5.50 2.58 10.94
N THR A 46 6.29 3.38 10.23
CA THR A 46 6.45 3.22 8.78
C THR A 46 7.24 1.96 8.47
N VAL A 47 6.64 1.06 7.70
CA VAL A 47 7.31 -0.13 7.19
C VAL A 47 8.12 0.22 5.96
N ALA A 48 7.51 0.91 5.01
CA ALA A 48 8.16 1.28 3.76
C ALA A 48 7.36 2.38 3.06
N VAL A 49 8.06 3.17 2.26
CA VAL A 49 7.44 4.06 1.26
C VAL A 49 7.95 3.59 -0.08
N VAL A 50 7.05 3.18 -0.96
CA VAL A 50 7.41 2.48 -2.19
C VAL A 50 6.75 3.15 -3.38
N THR A 51 7.48 3.24 -4.48
CA THR A 51 6.92 3.71 -5.75
C THR A 51 6.24 2.53 -6.44
N LEU A 52 4.95 2.63 -6.72
CA LEU A 52 4.15 1.56 -7.31
C LEU A 52 3.46 2.04 -8.58
N SER A 53 3.30 1.11 -9.53
CA SER A 53 2.52 1.37 -10.73
C SER A 53 1.02 1.19 -10.43
N ALA A 54 0.18 1.68 -11.33
CA ALA A 54 -1.26 1.53 -11.18
C ALA A 54 -1.68 0.05 -11.14
N ALA A 55 -0.91 -0.84 -11.76
CA ALA A 55 -1.23 -2.27 -11.75
C ALA A 55 -0.95 -2.94 -10.41
N GLN A 56 -0.13 -2.32 -9.56
CA GLN A 56 0.26 -2.88 -8.27
C GLN A 56 -0.64 -2.45 -7.12
N VAL A 57 -1.60 -1.59 -7.39
CA VAL A 57 -2.52 -1.08 -6.38
C VAL A 57 -3.94 -1.21 -6.87
N ARG A 58 -4.88 -1.36 -5.94
CA ARG A 58 -6.30 -1.29 -6.27
C ARG A 58 -7.04 -0.55 -5.16
N PRO A 59 -8.20 0.04 -5.46
CA PRO A 59 -8.98 0.69 -4.42
C PRO A 59 -9.55 -0.32 -3.45
N ILE A 60 -9.90 0.15 -2.27
CA ILE A 60 -10.61 -0.65 -1.27
C ILE A 60 -12.09 -0.67 -1.64
N SER A 61 -12.69 -1.86 -1.54
CA SER A 61 -14.13 -2.01 -1.66
C SER A 61 -14.76 -1.88 -0.28
N HIS A 62 -15.92 -1.23 -0.20
CA HIS A 62 -16.56 -0.97 1.09
C HIS A 62 -17.01 -2.23 1.82
N ASP A 63 -17.08 -3.37 1.13
CA ASP A 63 -17.46 -4.65 1.73
C ASP A 63 -16.25 -5.48 2.17
N GLU A 64 -15.05 -4.93 2.10
CA GLU A 64 -13.85 -5.62 2.54
C GLU A 64 -13.58 -5.35 4.01
N MET A 65 -13.03 -6.35 4.69
CA MET A 65 -12.59 -6.22 6.08
C MET A 65 -11.06 -6.20 6.12
N PRO A 66 -10.47 -5.36 6.98
CA PRO A 66 -9.02 -5.40 7.16
C PRO A 66 -8.59 -6.70 7.85
N HIS A 67 -7.38 -7.15 7.53
CA HIS A 67 -6.80 -8.36 8.11
C HIS A 67 -5.40 -8.02 8.64
N ALA A 68 -5.16 -8.33 9.91
CA ALA A 68 -3.90 -8.00 10.55
C ALA A 68 -2.91 -9.15 10.40
N ARG A 69 -1.65 -8.78 10.16
CA ARG A 69 -0.54 -9.72 10.19
C ARG A 69 0.66 -9.03 10.84
N ALA A 70 1.55 -9.82 11.42
CA ALA A 70 2.80 -9.29 11.96
C ALA A 70 3.74 -8.95 10.80
N THR A 71 4.51 -7.87 10.96
CA THR A 71 5.57 -7.55 9.99
C THR A 71 6.69 -8.57 10.11
N VAL A 72 7.34 -8.83 8.99
CA VAL A 72 8.49 -9.74 8.95
C VAL A 72 9.73 -8.94 9.33
N PRO A 73 10.54 -9.43 10.28
CA PRO A 73 11.77 -8.75 10.67
C PRO A 73 12.76 -8.61 9.53
#